data_4fdd77b1f23a191aa4955368684e3a51
#
_entry.id   4fdd77b1f23a191aa4955368684e3a51
#
_cell.length_a   1.000
_cell.length_b   1.000
_cell.length_c   1.000
_cell.angle_alpha   90.00
_cell.angle_beta   90.00
_cell.angle_gamma   90.00
#
_symmetry.space_group_name_H-M   'P 1'
#
loop_
_entity.id
_entity.type
_entity.pdbx_description
1 polymer ?
#
loop_
_entity_poly.entity_id
_entity_poly.type
_entity_poly.pdbx_seq_one_letter_code
_entity_poly.pdbx_strand_id
1 'polypeptide(L)'
;MNLENALYVLSSVLFIFGIKRLSHPKTARSGNFIASMGMLIAIITTLIANGNISLELVVIGIVIGSIIGAFFAIRVEMTQMPQMVAIFNGFGGIASALIASAEYLNPCLLYTSDAADEER
;
A
#
# COMPACT_ATOMS: atom_id res chain seq x y z
N MET A 1 19.31 7.60 -11.50
CA MET A 1 18.17 7.24 -10.62
C MET A 1 18.02 8.33 -9.57
N ASN A 2 16.84 8.86 -9.41
CA ASN A 2 16.62 9.89 -8.41
C ASN A 2 16.28 9.27 -7.05
N LEU A 3 16.17 10.11 -6.05
CA LEU A 3 15.95 9.65 -4.67
C LEU A 3 14.64 8.87 -4.54
N GLU A 4 13.59 9.32 -5.23
CA GLU A 4 12.30 8.67 -5.16
C GLU A 4 12.37 7.23 -5.66
N ASN A 5 13.00 7.02 -6.79
CA ASN A 5 13.15 5.66 -7.33
C ASN A 5 13.99 4.79 -6.42
N ALA A 6 15.04 5.35 -5.82
CA ALA A 6 15.86 4.61 -4.87
C ALA A 6 15.05 4.17 -3.65
N LEU A 7 14.18 5.05 -3.14
CA LEU A 7 13.34 4.73 -2.00
C LEU A 7 12.29 3.68 -2.36
N TYR A 8 11.73 3.73 -3.56
CA TYR A 8 10.80 2.70 -4.00
C TYR A 8 11.48 1.34 -4.14
N VAL A 9 12.71 1.33 -4.64
CA VAL A 9 13.47 0.09 -4.74
C VAL A 9 13.75 -0.47 -3.35
N LEU A 10 14.15 0.39 -2.41
CA LEU A 10 14.38 -0.03 -1.03
C LEU A 10 13.11 -0.62 -0.43
N SER A 11 11.99 0.03 -0.64
CA SER A 11 10.68 -0.42 -0.19
C SER A 11 10.35 -1.81 -0.74
N SER A 12 10.58 -2.01 -2.03
CA SER A 12 10.34 -3.30 -2.69
C SER A 12 11.22 -4.39 -2.12
N VAL A 13 12.49 -4.10 -1.89
CA VAL A 13 13.41 -5.06 -1.29
C VAL A 13 12.95 -5.45 0.10
N LEU A 14 12.52 -4.48 0.90
CA LEU A 14 12.01 -4.76 2.24
C LEU A 14 10.75 -5.63 2.18
N PHE A 15 9.86 -5.38 1.24
CA PHE A 15 8.67 -6.21 1.06
C PHE A 15 9.04 -7.64 0.72
N ILE A 16 9.93 -7.83 -0.25
CA ILE A 16 10.35 -9.16 -0.68
C ILE A 16 10.99 -9.90 0.48
N PHE A 17 11.89 -9.24 1.18
CA PHE A 17 12.56 -9.83 2.34
C PHE A 17 11.57 -10.15 3.44
N GLY A 18 10.62 -9.25 3.70
CA GLY A 18 9.60 -9.47 4.71
C GLY A 18 8.71 -10.66 4.38
N ILE A 19 8.31 -10.79 3.12
CA ILE A 19 7.49 -11.92 2.69
C ILE A 19 8.26 -13.22 2.84
N LYS A 20 9.55 -13.21 2.51
CA LYS A 20 10.38 -14.39 2.67
C LYS A 20 10.42 -14.83 4.14
N ARG A 21 10.58 -13.89 5.06
CA ARG A 21 10.62 -14.20 6.49
C ARG A 21 9.24 -14.59 7.02
N LEU A 22 8.17 -14.06 6.40
CA LEU A 22 6.82 -14.44 6.80
C LEU A 22 6.49 -15.89 6.52
N SER A 23 7.17 -16.51 5.56
CA SER A 23 6.89 -17.89 5.19
C SER A 23 7.33 -18.89 6.26
N HIS A 24 8.12 -18.49 7.24
CA HIS A 24 8.55 -19.35 8.32
C HIS A 24 7.94 -18.88 9.64
N PRO A 25 7.33 -19.80 10.42
CA PRO A 25 6.68 -19.40 11.68
C PRO A 25 7.63 -18.69 12.66
N LYS A 26 8.90 -19.11 12.71
CA LYS A 26 9.85 -18.53 13.65
C LYS A 26 10.20 -17.08 13.33
N THR A 27 10.17 -16.71 12.05
CA THR A 27 10.54 -15.37 11.61
C THR A 27 9.36 -14.55 11.11
N ALA A 28 8.15 -15.08 11.24
CA ALA A 28 6.96 -14.43 10.68
C ALA A 28 6.72 -13.04 11.29
N ARG A 29 6.89 -12.92 12.61
CA ARG A 29 6.69 -11.63 13.27
C ARG A 29 7.68 -10.59 12.77
N SER A 30 8.94 -10.98 12.67
CA SER A 30 9.98 -10.12 12.13
C SER A 30 9.72 -9.77 10.67
N GLY A 31 9.27 -10.75 9.87
CA GLY A 31 8.93 -10.51 8.48
C GLY A 31 7.79 -9.52 8.31
N ASN A 32 6.78 -9.65 9.15
CA ASN A 32 5.66 -8.72 9.14
C ASN A 32 6.10 -7.29 9.46
N PHE A 33 6.99 -7.15 10.43
CA PHE A 33 7.54 -5.85 10.78
C PHE A 33 8.32 -5.25 9.62
N ILE A 34 9.18 -6.06 8.98
CA ILE A 34 9.98 -5.60 7.85
C ILE A 34 9.08 -5.16 6.69
N ALA A 35 8.04 -5.94 6.39
CA ALA A 35 7.10 -5.59 5.34
C ALA A 35 6.35 -4.29 5.69
N SER A 36 6.00 -4.11 6.95
CA SER A 36 5.36 -2.86 7.40
C SER A 36 6.26 -1.66 7.21
N MET A 37 7.55 -1.81 7.50
CA MET A 37 8.50 -0.74 7.28
C MET A 37 8.63 -0.40 5.80
N GLY A 38 8.62 -1.42 4.94
CA GLY A 38 8.62 -1.20 3.50
C GLY A 38 7.41 -0.42 3.05
N MET A 39 6.23 -0.77 3.56
CA MET A 39 5.00 -0.07 3.26
C MET A 39 5.08 1.39 3.72
N LEU A 40 5.59 1.62 4.92
CA LEU A 40 5.71 2.97 5.45
C LEU A 40 6.62 3.82 4.58
N ILE A 41 7.76 3.28 4.16
CA ILE A 41 8.68 3.98 3.28
C ILE A 41 8.00 4.31 1.95
N ALA A 42 7.27 3.36 1.39
CA ALA A 42 6.56 3.59 0.14
C ALA A 42 5.51 4.69 0.27
N ILE A 43 4.76 4.70 1.36
CA ILE A 43 3.73 5.71 1.60
C ILE A 43 4.37 7.09 1.73
N ILE A 44 5.42 7.21 2.53
CA ILE A 44 6.10 8.49 2.74
C ILE A 44 6.67 8.98 1.42
N THR A 45 7.31 8.09 0.65
CA THR A 45 7.89 8.47 -0.64
C THR A 45 6.81 8.97 -1.59
N THR A 46 5.68 8.28 -1.65
CA THR A 46 4.57 8.68 -2.50
C THR A 46 4.03 10.05 -2.11
N LEU A 47 3.91 10.31 -0.82
CA LEU A 47 3.40 11.59 -0.34
C LEU A 47 4.35 12.73 -0.69
N ILE A 48 5.65 12.50 -0.58
CA ILE A 48 6.64 13.50 -0.93
C ILE A 48 6.66 13.74 -2.44
N ALA A 49 6.58 12.66 -3.22
CA ALA A 49 6.64 12.74 -4.67
C ALA A 49 5.43 13.46 -5.25
N ASN A 50 4.27 13.27 -4.65
CA ASN A 50 3.02 13.86 -5.13
C ASN A 50 2.57 14.97 -4.19
N GLY A 51 3.12 16.16 -4.35
CA GLY A 51 2.86 17.27 -3.46
C GLY A 51 1.42 17.76 -3.45
N ASN A 52 0.60 17.31 -4.38
CA ASN A 52 -0.79 17.75 -4.49
C ASN A 52 -1.78 16.89 -3.73
N ILE A 53 -1.30 15.91 -2.98
CA ILE A 53 -2.16 15.01 -2.23
C ILE A 53 -2.69 15.74 -0.99
N SER A 54 -3.97 15.52 -0.68
CA SER A 54 -4.58 16.06 0.53
C SER A 54 -4.06 15.27 1.73
N LEU A 55 -3.19 15.90 2.50
CA LEU A 55 -2.61 15.25 3.68
C LEU A 55 -3.65 14.92 4.74
N GLU A 56 -4.69 15.76 4.85
CA GLU A 56 -5.76 15.50 5.81
C GLU A 56 -6.45 14.18 5.53
N LEU A 57 -6.82 13.93 4.27
CA LEU A 57 -7.49 12.70 3.91
C LEU A 57 -6.59 11.49 4.10
N VAL A 58 -5.30 11.64 3.78
CA VAL A 58 -4.35 10.54 3.96
C VAL A 58 -4.18 10.21 5.44
N VAL A 59 -4.05 11.22 6.28
CA VAL A 59 -3.89 10.99 7.72
C VAL A 59 -5.15 10.34 8.30
N ILE A 60 -6.32 10.82 7.90
CA ILE A 60 -7.57 10.22 8.35
C ILE A 60 -7.65 8.75 7.92
N GLY A 61 -7.30 8.47 6.67
CA GLY A 61 -7.29 7.09 6.17
C GLY A 61 -6.33 6.20 6.93
N ILE A 62 -5.13 6.70 7.22
CA ILE A 62 -4.13 5.94 7.97
C ILE A 62 -4.63 5.65 9.39
N VAL A 63 -5.20 6.65 10.05
CA VAL A 63 -5.70 6.48 11.42
C VAL A 63 -6.84 5.46 11.45
N ILE A 64 -7.82 5.62 10.57
CA ILE A 64 -8.96 4.71 10.52
C ILE A 64 -8.51 3.29 10.17
N GLY A 65 -7.67 3.16 9.15
CA GLY A 65 -7.16 1.86 8.73
C GLY A 65 -6.35 1.19 9.83
N SER A 66 -5.53 1.95 10.54
CA SER A 66 -4.71 1.43 11.63
C SER A 66 -5.58 0.93 12.79
N ILE A 67 -6.62 1.68 13.14
CA ILE A 67 -7.53 1.28 14.21
C ILE A 67 -8.25 -0.02 13.84
N ILE A 68 -8.81 -0.06 12.65
CA ILE A 68 -9.54 -1.24 12.18
C ILE A 68 -8.61 -2.43 12.05
N GLY A 69 -7.44 -2.24 11.44
CA GLY A 69 -6.48 -3.32 11.26
C GLY A 69 -5.95 -3.86 12.56
N ALA A 70 -5.63 -2.98 13.50
CA ALA A 70 -5.14 -3.41 14.81
C ALA A 70 -6.22 -4.15 15.58
N PHE A 71 -7.47 -3.66 15.51
CA PHE A 71 -8.59 -4.32 16.17
C PHE A 71 -8.73 -5.76 15.67
N PHE A 72 -8.76 -5.93 14.36
CA PHE A 72 -8.90 -7.27 13.79
C PHE A 72 -7.69 -8.15 14.09
N ALA A 73 -6.48 -7.56 14.04
CA ALA A 73 -5.26 -8.33 14.29
C ALA A 73 -5.22 -8.87 15.71
N ILE A 74 -5.69 -8.07 16.67
CA ILE A 74 -5.69 -8.50 18.07
C ILE A 74 -6.79 -9.52 18.34
N ARG A 75 -7.93 -9.37 17.69
CA ARG A 75 -9.10 -10.21 17.94
C ARG A 75 -9.13 -11.50 17.16
N VAL A 76 -8.27 -11.66 16.16
CA VAL A 76 -8.31 -12.84 15.30
C VAL A 76 -7.83 -14.08 16.07
N GLU A 77 -8.56 -15.18 15.90
CA GLU A 77 -8.17 -16.49 16.43
C GLU A 77 -7.46 -17.28 15.34
N MET A 78 -6.70 -18.28 15.75
CA MET A 78 -5.96 -19.11 14.79
C MET A 78 -6.88 -19.75 13.75
N THR A 79 -8.06 -20.17 14.17
CA THR A 79 -9.03 -20.79 13.26
C THR A 79 -9.58 -19.79 12.24
N GLN A 80 -9.50 -18.49 12.55
CA GLN A 80 -10.00 -17.44 11.69
C GLN A 80 -8.94 -16.80 10.79
N MET A 81 -7.70 -17.25 10.92
CA MET A 81 -6.60 -16.67 10.16
C MET A 81 -6.82 -16.74 8.64
N PRO A 82 -7.27 -17.86 8.05
CA PRO A 82 -7.52 -17.88 6.60
C PRO A 82 -8.54 -16.85 6.16
N GLN A 83 -9.60 -16.65 6.93
CA GLN A 83 -10.62 -15.65 6.64
C GLN A 83 -10.05 -14.24 6.71
N MET A 84 -9.22 -13.99 7.74
CA MET A 84 -8.62 -12.68 7.94
C MET A 84 -7.66 -12.33 6.80
N VAL A 85 -6.86 -13.31 6.36
CA VAL A 85 -5.94 -13.10 5.25
C VAL A 85 -6.72 -12.79 3.97
N ALA A 86 -7.82 -13.51 3.74
CA ALA A 86 -8.66 -13.28 2.57
C ALA A 86 -9.28 -11.88 2.59
N ILE A 87 -9.76 -11.44 3.77
CA ILE A 87 -10.36 -10.11 3.91
C ILE A 87 -9.31 -9.02 3.65
N PHE A 88 -8.13 -9.15 4.23
CA PHE A 88 -7.08 -8.15 4.05
C PHE A 88 -6.59 -8.12 2.60
N ASN A 89 -6.51 -9.27 1.94
CA ASN A 89 -6.20 -9.31 0.51
C ASN A 89 -7.28 -8.62 -0.31
N GLY A 90 -8.55 -8.83 0.04
CA GLY A 90 -9.66 -8.17 -0.63
C GLY A 90 -9.59 -6.66 -0.48
N PHE A 91 -9.32 -6.18 0.72
CA PHE A 91 -9.17 -4.74 0.95
C PHE A 91 -7.97 -4.18 0.20
N GLY A 92 -6.86 -4.93 0.15
CA GLY A 92 -5.71 -4.54 -0.63
C GLY A 92 -6.03 -4.43 -2.11
N GLY A 93 -6.81 -5.36 -2.62
CA GLY A 93 -7.28 -5.30 -4.00
C GLY A 93 -8.16 -4.10 -4.27
N ILE A 94 -9.07 -3.79 -3.34
CA ILE A 94 -9.93 -2.61 -3.45
C ILE A 94 -9.07 -1.35 -3.44
N ALA A 95 -8.10 -1.27 -2.53
CA ALA A 95 -7.21 -0.12 -2.45
C ALA A 95 -6.44 0.07 -3.76
N SER A 96 -5.94 -1.02 -4.33
CA SER A 96 -5.25 -0.96 -5.62
C SER A 96 -6.16 -0.48 -6.74
N ALA A 97 -7.41 -0.96 -6.75
CA ALA A 97 -8.38 -0.53 -7.74
C ALA A 97 -8.70 0.95 -7.59
N LEU A 98 -8.82 1.43 -6.35
CA LEU A 98 -9.10 2.84 -6.10
C LEU A 98 -7.92 3.71 -6.55
N ILE A 99 -6.70 3.28 -6.29
CA ILE A 99 -5.51 4.00 -6.72
C ILE A 99 -5.45 4.05 -8.24
N ALA A 100 -5.70 2.92 -8.91
CA ALA A 100 -5.69 2.86 -10.35
C ALA A 100 -6.78 3.75 -10.95
N SER A 101 -7.96 3.77 -10.33
CA SER A 101 -9.05 4.63 -10.78
C SER A 101 -8.68 6.10 -10.63
N ALA A 102 -8.08 6.47 -9.50
CA ALA A 102 -7.65 7.84 -9.25
C ALA A 102 -6.60 8.27 -10.26
N GLU A 103 -5.64 7.40 -10.54
CA GLU A 103 -4.60 7.67 -11.53
C GLU A 103 -5.19 7.83 -12.93
N TYR A 104 -6.18 7.00 -13.25
CA TYR A 104 -6.84 7.08 -14.55
C TYR A 104 -7.61 8.38 -14.68
N LEU A 105 -8.33 8.79 -13.63
CA LEU A 105 -9.14 10.00 -13.67
C LEU A 105 -8.29 11.28 -13.72
N ASN A 106 -7.22 11.33 -12.93
CA ASN A 106 -6.35 12.49 -12.89
C ASN A 106 -5.65 12.75 -14.21
N PRO A 107 -5.00 11.79 -14.85
CA PRO A 107 -4.44 12.00 -16.17
C PRO A 107 -5.52 12.36 -17.20
N CYS A 108 -6.70 11.79 -17.06
CA CYS A 108 -7.80 12.10 -17.97
C CYS A 108 -8.17 13.58 -17.90
N LEU A 109 -8.15 14.15 -16.70
CA LEU A 109 -8.39 15.57 -16.53
C LEU A 109 -7.26 16.43 -17.04
N LEU A 110 -6.02 15.97 -16.91
CA LEU A 110 -4.84 16.72 -17.31
C LEU A 110 -4.54 16.58 -18.79
N TYR A 111 -4.73 15.40 -19.35
CA TYR A 111 -4.36 15.08 -20.72
C TYR A 111 -5.53 14.70 -21.59
N THR A 112 -6.71 15.17 -21.26
CA THR A 112 -7.94 14.71 -21.91
C THR A 112 -7.81 14.63 -23.43
N SER A 113 -7.35 15.68 -24.05
CA SER A 113 -7.22 15.70 -25.51
C SER A 113 -6.04 14.86 -25.98
N ASP A 114 -4.91 14.97 -25.32
CA ASP A 114 -3.71 14.27 -25.76
C ASP A 114 -3.85 12.77 -25.70
N ALA A 115 -4.34 12.27 -24.57
CA ALA A 115 -4.52 10.83 -24.40
C ALA A 115 -5.57 10.28 -25.37
N ALA A 116 -6.66 10.99 -25.55
CA ALA A 116 -7.70 10.58 -26.46
C ALA A 116 -7.21 10.57 -27.89
N ASP A 117 -6.42 11.55 -28.27
CA ASP A 117 -5.87 11.66 -29.61
C ASP A 117 -4.88 10.55 -29.93
N GLU A 118 -4.06 10.19 -28.96
CA GLU A 118 -3.08 9.12 -29.16
C GLU A 118 -3.72 7.77 -29.36
N GLU A 119 -4.83 7.50 -28.70
CA GLU A 119 -5.53 6.24 -28.83
C GLU A 119 -6.32 6.13 -30.15
N ARG A 120 -6.52 7.22 -30.81
CA ARG A 120 -7.20 7.23 -32.09
C ARG A 120 -6.23 7.19 -33.24
#